data_b4a9c56df544e4fb7cb24de16224ef05
#
_entry.id   b4a9c56df544e4fb7cb24de16224ef05
#
_cell.length_a   1.000
_cell.length_b   1.000
_cell.length_c   1.000
_cell.angle_alpha   90.00
_cell.angle_beta   90.00
_cell.angle_gamma   90.00
#
_symmetry.space_group_name_H-M   'P 1'
#
loop_
_entity.id
_entity.type
_entity.pdbx_description
1 polymer ?
#
loop_
_entity_poly.entity_id
_entity_poly.type
_entity_poly.pdbx_seq_one_letter_code
_entity_poly.pdbx_strand_id
1 'polypeptide(L)'
;MNWNAAEGPTDEELIARWRHAPDAEEGRRAAGLLLARWRGRVYAWALRLMRDHEDALDVAQVVLIKAWRGLGSFNERSRFSSWLFVLTRNECLTALRPRLLKRDEAADPLAFLIDEDDPGRLLENAEEESAMETLLRENLSPVEQQAIWLRCFERLPVEEVTRILGLTHASGARSVLQSAREKLRRAIERRAGGERRA
;
A
#
# COMPACT_ATOMS: atom_id res chain seq x y z
N MET A 1 -5.55 14.33 2.15
CA MET A 1 -4.50 15.34 2.16
C MET A 1 -3.69 15.25 0.89
N ASN A 2 -3.63 16.34 0.16
CA ASN A 2 -2.69 16.47 -0.93
C ASN A 2 -1.28 16.50 -0.33
N TRP A 3 -0.57 15.39 -0.38
CA TRP A 3 0.87 15.37 -0.31
C TRP A 3 1.40 15.98 -1.59
N ASN A 4 0.92 17.16 -1.88
CA ASN A 4 1.32 17.81 -3.08
C ASN A 4 2.04 19.09 -2.78
N ALA A 5 3.20 19.10 -3.37
CA ALA A 5 3.79 20.28 -3.92
C ALA A 5 4.32 21.31 -2.93
N ALA A 6 5.41 20.97 -2.37
CA ALA A 6 6.45 21.98 -2.35
C ALA A 6 7.41 21.66 -3.49
N GLU A 7 7.35 22.43 -4.59
CA GLU A 7 8.48 22.84 -5.42
C GLU A 7 9.46 21.73 -5.91
N GLY A 8 8.98 20.79 -6.70
CA GLY A 8 9.86 19.82 -7.34
C GLY A 8 9.17 19.07 -8.48
N PRO A 9 9.92 18.41 -9.38
CA PRO A 9 9.34 17.67 -10.49
C PRO A 9 8.42 16.55 -9.98
N THR A 10 7.33 16.28 -10.69
CA THR A 10 6.40 15.17 -10.37
C THR A 10 7.06 13.82 -10.58
N ASP A 11 6.41 12.73 -10.12
CA ASP A 11 6.92 11.38 -10.34
C ASP A 11 6.97 11.04 -11.83
N GLU A 12 5.95 11.47 -12.59
CA GLU A 12 5.85 11.30 -14.03
C GLU A 12 6.99 12.04 -14.74
N GLU A 13 7.29 13.27 -14.32
CA GLU A 13 8.42 14.04 -14.86
C GLU A 13 9.76 13.39 -14.55
N LEU A 14 9.95 12.85 -13.35
CA LEU A 14 11.19 12.16 -12.98
C LEU A 14 11.36 10.86 -13.77
N ILE A 15 10.27 10.12 -13.99
CA ILE A 15 10.27 8.92 -14.82
C ILE A 15 10.58 9.26 -16.26
N ALA A 16 9.96 10.31 -16.80
CA ALA A 16 10.26 10.77 -18.15
C ALA A 16 11.72 11.23 -18.31
N ARG A 17 12.26 12.01 -17.35
CA ARG A 17 13.68 12.41 -17.35
C ARG A 17 14.61 11.20 -17.29
N TRP A 18 14.31 10.22 -16.45
CA TRP A 18 15.09 8.98 -16.38
C TRP A 18 15.07 8.22 -17.71
N ARG A 19 13.90 8.12 -18.36
CA ARG A 19 13.72 7.35 -19.60
C ARG A 19 14.36 7.99 -20.82
N HIS A 20 14.31 9.32 -20.88
CA HIS A 20 14.80 10.13 -22.00
C HIS A 20 16.10 10.87 -21.67
N ALA A 21 16.80 10.44 -20.63
CA ALA A 21 18.05 11.06 -20.22
C ALA A 21 19.08 11.01 -21.35
N PRO A 22 19.75 12.14 -21.66
CA PRO A 22 20.76 12.21 -22.72
C PRO A 22 21.99 11.37 -22.36
N ASP A 23 22.23 11.14 -21.08
CA ASP A 23 23.32 10.32 -20.57
C ASP A 23 22.93 9.52 -19.34
N ALA A 24 23.77 8.56 -18.97
CA ALA A 24 23.54 7.67 -17.84
C ALA A 24 23.58 8.39 -16.47
N GLU A 25 24.25 9.54 -16.38
CA GLU A 25 24.38 10.29 -15.12
C GLU A 25 23.08 11.03 -14.81
N GLU A 26 22.50 11.71 -15.79
CA GLU A 26 21.22 12.40 -15.63
C GLU A 26 20.09 11.39 -15.35
N GLY A 27 20.09 10.25 -16.04
CA GLY A 27 19.15 9.16 -15.77
C GLY A 27 19.28 8.66 -14.34
N ARG A 28 20.49 8.40 -13.85
CA ARG A 28 20.70 7.98 -12.46
C ARG A 28 20.25 9.04 -11.46
N ARG A 29 20.48 10.32 -11.74
CA ARG A 29 20.04 11.43 -10.88
C ARG A 29 18.51 11.48 -10.78
N ALA A 30 17.81 11.39 -11.89
CA ALA A 30 16.34 11.41 -11.93
C ALA A 30 15.75 10.22 -11.15
N ALA A 31 16.25 9.00 -11.38
CA ALA A 31 15.85 7.81 -10.65
C ALA A 31 16.16 7.91 -9.16
N GLY A 32 17.32 8.47 -8.79
CA GLY A 32 17.70 8.69 -7.40
C GLY A 32 16.75 9.62 -6.68
N LEU A 33 16.36 10.74 -7.31
CA LEU A 33 15.40 11.69 -6.75
C LEU A 33 14.02 11.04 -6.56
N LEU A 34 13.57 10.27 -7.55
CA LEU A 34 12.30 9.54 -7.47
C LEU A 34 12.28 8.58 -6.28
N LEU A 35 13.28 7.72 -6.17
CA LEU A 35 13.33 6.73 -5.09
C LEU A 35 13.59 7.36 -3.72
N ALA A 36 14.37 8.43 -3.64
CA ALA A 36 14.57 9.18 -2.39
C ALA A 36 13.25 9.75 -1.84
N ARG A 37 12.38 10.27 -2.72
CA ARG A 37 11.04 10.76 -2.37
C ARG A 37 10.18 9.65 -1.75
N TRP A 38 10.26 8.44 -2.29
CA TRP A 38 9.44 7.32 -1.86
C TRP A 38 10.02 6.50 -0.70
N ARG A 39 11.27 6.75 -0.29
CA ARG A 39 11.95 5.98 0.75
C ARG A 39 11.16 5.90 2.05
N GLY A 40 10.67 7.03 2.54
CA GLY A 40 9.90 7.07 3.80
C GLY A 40 8.59 6.29 3.70
N ARG A 41 7.93 6.35 2.53
CA ARG A 41 6.67 5.64 2.29
C ARG A 41 6.87 4.13 2.17
N VAL A 42 7.91 3.72 1.46
CA VAL A 42 8.32 2.30 1.37
C VAL A 42 8.60 1.73 2.75
N TYR A 43 9.35 2.47 3.58
CA TYR A 43 9.61 2.08 4.95
C TYR A 43 8.31 1.98 5.78
N ALA A 44 7.41 2.97 5.71
CA ALA A 44 6.13 2.94 6.41
C ALA A 44 5.27 1.75 6.00
N TRP A 45 5.22 1.41 4.71
CA TRP A 45 4.54 0.21 4.22
C TRP A 45 5.19 -1.08 4.74
N ALA A 46 6.53 -1.15 4.72
CA ALA A 46 7.27 -2.29 5.24
C ALA A 46 7.05 -2.46 6.76
N LEU A 47 7.11 -1.38 7.54
CA LEU A 47 6.91 -1.41 8.99
C LEU A 47 5.51 -1.93 9.34
N ARG A 48 4.49 -1.48 8.61
CA ARG A 48 3.10 -1.94 8.78
C ARG A 48 2.94 -3.44 8.56
N LEU A 49 3.70 -4.01 7.62
CA LEU A 49 3.66 -5.43 7.26
C LEU A 49 4.56 -6.29 8.16
N MET A 50 5.75 -5.82 8.48
CA MET A 50 6.76 -6.58 9.22
C MET A 50 6.56 -6.48 10.73
N ARG A 51 6.00 -5.35 11.23
CA ARG A 51 5.81 -5.03 12.65
C ARG A 51 7.11 -5.08 13.47
N ASP A 52 8.21 -4.99 12.79
CA ASP A 52 9.55 -4.95 13.36
C ASP A 52 10.33 -3.88 12.61
N HIS A 53 11.00 -3.01 13.37
CA HIS A 53 11.73 -1.86 12.82
C HIS A 53 12.93 -2.27 11.97
N GLU A 54 13.70 -3.25 12.44
CA GLU A 54 14.92 -3.70 11.76
C GLU A 54 14.55 -4.47 10.48
N ASP A 55 13.62 -5.40 10.56
CA ASP A 55 13.09 -6.10 9.39
C ASP A 55 12.50 -5.13 8.36
N ALA A 56 11.79 -4.10 8.81
CA ALA A 56 11.20 -3.09 7.92
C ALA A 56 12.26 -2.26 7.21
N LEU A 57 13.35 -1.90 7.89
CA LEU A 57 14.48 -1.21 7.27
C LEU A 57 15.18 -2.08 6.22
N ASP A 58 15.41 -3.34 6.54
CA ASP A 58 16.05 -4.29 5.62
C ASP A 58 15.20 -4.52 4.37
N VAL A 59 13.90 -4.75 4.56
CA VAL A 59 12.97 -4.90 3.44
C VAL A 59 12.90 -3.62 2.62
N ALA A 60 12.83 -2.45 3.24
CA ALA A 60 12.79 -1.18 2.53
C ALA A 60 14.04 -0.95 1.67
N GLN A 61 15.22 -1.31 2.16
CA GLN A 61 16.46 -1.25 1.38
C GLN A 61 16.41 -2.18 0.17
N VAL A 62 16.00 -3.44 0.39
CA VAL A 62 15.87 -4.42 -0.70
C VAL A 62 14.88 -3.93 -1.76
N VAL A 63 13.74 -3.38 -1.34
CA VAL A 63 12.73 -2.83 -2.24
C VAL A 63 13.29 -1.68 -3.09
N LEU A 64 14.00 -0.73 -2.48
CA LEU A 64 14.58 0.40 -3.20
C LEU A 64 15.64 -0.05 -4.22
N ILE A 65 16.46 -1.04 -3.87
CA ILE A 65 17.45 -1.63 -4.80
C ILE A 65 16.72 -2.34 -5.96
N LYS A 66 15.68 -3.12 -5.67
CA LYS A 66 14.89 -3.81 -6.69
C LYS A 66 14.14 -2.81 -7.57
N ALA A 67 13.59 -1.74 -6.99
CA ALA A 67 12.93 -0.67 -7.73
C ALA A 67 13.90 0.05 -8.66
N TRP A 68 15.11 0.35 -8.19
CA TRP A 68 16.17 0.91 -9.03
C TRP A 68 16.48 0.03 -10.23
N ARG A 69 16.70 -1.27 -10.00
CA ARG A 69 17.02 -2.24 -11.07
C ARG A 69 15.83 -2.51 -11.99
N GLY A 70 14.63 -2.48 -11.44
CA GLY A 70 13.38 -2.79 -12.12
C GLY A 70 12.69 -1.60 -12.77
N LEU A 71 13.21 -0.37 -12.62
CA LEU A 71 12.57 0.84 -13.15
C LEU A 71 12.34 0.77 -14.67
N GLY A 72 13.24 0.09 -15.39
CA GLY A 72 13.09 -0.18 -16.83
C GLY A 72 11.90 -1.06 -17.20
N SER A 73 11.43 -1.88 -16.27
CA SER A 73 10.24 -2.72 -16.48
C SER A 73 8.92 -2.03 -16.10
N PHE A 74 8.99 -0.86 -15.49
CA PHE A 74 7.81 -0.07 -15.17
C PHE A 74 7.20 0.50 -16.44
N ASN A 75 6.03 0.02 -16.82
CA ASN A 75 5.38 0.31 -18.11
C ASN A 75 4.23 1.33 -18.04
N GLU A 76 4.11 2.06 -16.93
CA GLU A 76 3.10 3.11 -16.69
C GLU A 76 1.62 2.65 -16.83
N ARG A 77 1.36 1.34 -16.85
CA ARG A 77 -0.02 0.82 -16.81
C ARG A 77 -0.71 1.05 -15.47
N SER A 78 0.06 1.41 -14.45
CA SER A 78 -0.39 1.81 -13.12
C SER A 78 0.42 3.02 -12.66
N ARG A 79 0.02 3.66 -11.56
CA ARG A 79 0.85 4.68 -10.91
C ARG A 79 2.14 4.07 -10.40
N PHE A 80 3.21 4.88 -10.36
CA PHE A 80 4.49 4.45 -9.79
C PHE A 80 4.35 3.98 -8.33
N SER A 81 3.56 4.71 -7.52
CA SER A 81 3.21 4.33 -6.15
C SER A 81 2.64 2.91 -6.04
N SER A 82 1.70 2.57 -6.93
CA SER A 82 1.06 1.27 -6.95
C SER A 82 2.05 0.14 -7.27
N TRP A 83 2.90 0.35 -8.27
CA TRP A 83 3.95 -0.59 -8.64
C TRP A 83 4.95 -0.80 -7.49
N LEU A 84 5.37 0.29 -6.85
CA LEU A 84 6.31 0.27 -5.74
C LEU A 84 5.71 -0.40 -4.49
N PHE A 85 4.41 -0.17 -4.22
CA PHE A 85 3.69 -0.84 -3.14
C PHE A 85 3.62 -2.35 -3.35
N VAL A 86 3.28 -2.81 -4.57
CA VAL A 86 3.27 -4.24 -4.90
C VAL A 86 4.64 -4.87 -4.69
N LEU A 87 5.70 -4.17 -5.11
CA LEU A 87 7.07 -4.61 -4.88
C LEU A 87 7.37 -4.74 -3.38
N THR A 88 7.02 -3.72 -2.58
CA THR A 88 7.20 -3.71 -1.13
C THR A 88 6.47 -4.87 -0.47
N ARG A 89 5.19 -5.05 -0.79
CA ARG A 89 4.37 -6.14 -0.25
C ARG A 89 4.97 -7.51 -0.57
N ASN A 90 5.39 -7.74 -1.81
CA ASN A 90 5.97 -9.03 -2.20
C ASN A 90 7.28 -9.33 -1.45
N GLU A 91 8.11 -8.32 -1.20
CA GLU A 91 9.32 -8.50 -0.40
C GLU A 91 9.00 -8.80 1.06
N CYS A 92 8.04 -8.10 1.67
CA CYS A 92 7.59 -8.40 3.02
C CYS A 92 7.08 -9.84 3.13
N LEU A 93 6.22 -10.29 2.20
CA LEU A 93 5.74 -11.67 2.20
C LEU A 93 6.87 -12.70 2.02
N THR A 94 7.87 -12.37 1.21
CA THR A 94 9.05 -13.21 1.03
C THR A 94 9.86 -13.32 2.33
N ALA A 95 10.07 -12.22 3.03
CA ALA A 95 10.77 -12.17 4.31
C ALA A 95 10.01 -12.88 5.44
N LEU A 96 8.67 -12.80 5.44
CA LEU A 96 7.82 -13.44 6.44
C LEU A 96 7.66 -14.95 6.20
N ARG A 97 7.81 -15.45 4.96
CA ARG A 97 7.59 -16.87 4.61
C ARG A 97 8.31 -17.87 5.52
N PRO A 98 9.60 -17.73 5.88
CA PRO A 98 10.27 -18.67 6.77
C PRO A 98 9.71 -18.70 8.19
N ARG A 99 9.16 -17.57 8.67
CA ARG A 99 8.53 -17.45 9.98
C ARG A 99 7.16 -18.11 10.00
N LEU A 100 6.40 -18.00 8.92
CA LEU A 100 5.09 -18.62 8.74
C LEU A 100 5.18 -20.14 8.63
N LEU A 101 6.19 -20.66 7.93
CA LEU A 101 6.41 -22.11 7.80
C LEU A 101 6.84 -22.79 9.12
N LYS A 102 7.39 -22.05 10.08
CA LYS A 102 7.76 -22.54 11.41
C LYS A 102 6.58 -22.58 12.39
N ARG A 103 5.52 -21.86 12.12
CA ARG A 103 4.25 -21.92 12.83
C ARG A 103 3.35 -22.84 12.02
N ASP A 104 3.03 -23.99 12.57
CA ASP A 104 2.16 -25.03 11.97
C ASP A 104 0.69 -24.59 11.78
N GLU A 105 0.49 -23.31 11.57
CA GLU A 105 -0.79 -22.69 11.30
C GLU A 105 -0.84 -22.27 9.84
N ALA A 106 -1.85 -22.76 9.13
CA ALA A 106 -2.31 -22.22 7.85
C ALA A 106 -2.90 -20.80 8.06
N ALA A 107 -2.14 -19.94 8.74
CA ALA A 107 -2.51 -18.56 8.97
C ALA A 107 -2.33 -17.83 7.63
N ASP A 108 -3.41 -17.25 7.14
CA ASP A 108 -3.38 -16.29 6.04
C ASP A 108 -2.33 -15.22 6.37
N PRO A 109 -1.23 -15.09 5.59
CA PRO A 109 -0.23 -14.06 5.82
C PRO A 109 -0.81 -12.64 5.87
N LEU A 110 -2.04 -12.49 5.37
CA LEU A 110 -2.79 -11.26 5.30
C LEU A 110 -3.57 -10.97 6.61
N ALA A 111 -3.83 -11.97 7.44
CA ALA A 111 -4.48 -11.78 8.73
C ALA A 111 -3.62 -10.99 9.73
N PHE A 112 -2.29 -10.96 9.53
CA PHE A 112 -1.36 -10.20 10.36
C PHE A 112 -1.35 -8.68 10.08
N LEU A 113 -2.10 -8.20 9.08
CA LEU A 113 -2.11 -6.79 8.71
C LEU A 113 -3.00 -5.92 9.61
N ILE A 114 -3.63 -6.51 10.63
CA ILE A 114 -4.57 -5.81 11.49
C ILE A 114 -4.21 -6.09 12.94
N ASP A 115 -3.49 -5.16 13.56
CA ASP A 115 -3.36 -5.11 15.00
C ASP A 115 -3.62 -3.71 15.55
N GLU A 116 -4.09 -3.68 16.78
CA GLU A 116 -4.73 -2.53 17.42
C GLU A 116 -3.74 -1.44 17.90
N ASP A 117 -2.43 -1.73 17.92
CA ASP A 117 -1.40 -0.80 18.36
C ASP A 117 -0.46 -0.41 17.20
N ASP A 118 -0.82 0.61 16.43
CA ASP A 118 0.04 1.17 15.38
C ASP A 118 0.89 2.34 15.92
N PRO A 119 2.23 2.18 16.11
CA PRO A 119 3.12 3.29 16.43
C PRO A 119 3.40 4.22 15.24
N GLY A 120 2.86 3.94 14.04
CA GLY A 120 2.97 4.78 12.85
C GLY A 120 2.10 6.04 12.83
N ARG A 121 1.44 6.39 13.96
CA ARG A 121 0.64 7.62 14.16
C ARG A 121 1.46 8.90 14.26
N LEU A 122 2.68 8.92 13.83
CA LEU A 122 3.49 10.12 13.76
C LEU A 122 3.37 10.70 12.36
N LEU A 123 2.37 11.56 12.15
CA LEU A 123 2.42 12.82 11.40
C LEU A 123 0.99 13.31 11.07
N GLU A 124 0.57 14.30 11.82
CA GLU A 124 -0.33 15.42 11.52
C GLU A 124 -1.56 15.18 10.61
N ASN A 125 -2.64 14.92 11.21
CA ASN A 125 -4.08 15.08 11.04
C ASN A 125 -4.83 13.89 11.66
N ALA A 126 -4.52 13.65 12.93
CA ALA A 126 -4.83 12.41 13.64
C ALA A 126 -6.33 12.12 13.83
N GLU A 127 -7.21 13.11 13.75
CA GLU A 127 -8.62 12.88 14.09
C GLU A 127 -9.46 12.36 12.93
N GLU A 128 -9.30 12.88 11.71
CA GLU A 128 -10.06 12.43 10.56
C GLU A 128 -9.54 11.11 9.96
N GLU A 129 -8.21 10.93 9.90
CA GLU A 129 -7.60 9.66 9.50
C GLU A 129 -7.92 8.55 10.50
N SER A 130 -7.89 8.84 11.81
CA SER A 130 -8.25 7.92 12.88
C SER A 130 -9.72 7.48 12.79
N ALA A 131 -10.65 8.39 12.47
CA ALA A 131 -12.07 8.05 12.32
C ALA A 131 -12.32 7.16 11.11
N MET A 132 -11.63 7.40 9.98
CA MET A 132 -11.72 6.59 8.78
C MET A 132 -11.10 5.21 8.97
N GLU A 133 -9.92 5.14 9.56
CA GLU A 133 -9.25 3.87 9.87
C GLU A 133 -10.09 3.02 10.83
N THR A 134 -10.65 3.63 11.86
CA THR A 134 -11.56 2.97 12.81
C THR A 134 -12.80 2.43 12.09
N LEU A 135 -13.41 3.25 11.21
CA LEU A 135 -14.57 2.81 10.42
C LEU A 135 -14.24 1.61 9.53
N LEU A 136 -13.08 1.62 8.88
CA LEU A 136 -12.63 0.50 8.04
C LEU A 136 -12.38 -0.75 8.89
N ARG A 137 -11.67 -0.61 10.01
CA ARG A 137 -11.28 -1.70 10.88
C ARG A 137 -12.48 -2.39 11.53
N GLU A 138 -13.45 -1.61 12.06
CA GLU A 138 -14.61 -2.13 12.75
C GLU A 138 -15.63 -2.84 11.83
N ASN A 139 -15.65 -2.47 10.56
CA ASN A 139 -16.72 -2.91 9.65
C ASN A 139 -16.26 -3.81 8.51
N LEU A 140 -14.95 -3.90 8.24
CA LEU A 140 -14.41 -4.68 7.13
C LEU A 140 -13.49 -5.80 7.61
N SER A 141 -13.58 -6.94 6.93
CA SER A 141 -12.58 -8.01 7.09
C SER A 141 -11.20 -7.57 6.55
N PRO A 142 -10.10 -8.23 6.96
CA PRO A 142 -8.75 -7.96 6.47
C PRO A 142 -8.63 -7.87 4.95
N VAL A 143 -9.22 -8.84 4.27
CA VAL A 143 -9.20 -8.90 2.81
C VAL A 143 -9.96 -7.73 2.17
N GLU A 144 -11.10 -7.35 2.75
CA GLU A 144 -11.89 -6.21 2.29
C GLU A 144 -11.16 -4.89 2.48
N GLN A 145 -10.47 -4.71 3.61
CA GLN A 145 -9.64 -3.52 3.88
C GLN A 145 -8.51 -3.40 2.86
N GLN A 146 -7.83 -4.50 2.56
CA GLN A 146 -6.78 -4.52 1.56
C GLN A 146 -7.31 -4.27 0.16
N ALA A 147 -8.46 -4.86 -0.20
CA ALA A 147 -9.09 -4.62 -1.49
C ALA A 147 -9.45 -3.15 -1.67
N ILE A 148 -10.02 -2.51 -0.64
CA ILE A 148 -10.32 -1.07 -0.64
C ILE A 148 -9.03 -0.26 -0.76
N TRP A 149 -7.99 -0.60 0.03
CA TRP A 149 -6.70 0.09 -0.05
C TRP A 149 -6.13 0.04 -1.47
N LEU A 150 -5.95 -1.15 -2.02
CA LEU A 150 -5.40 -1.35 -3.35
C LEU A 150 -6.23 -0.67 -4.44
N ARG A 151 -7.56 -0.68 -4.32
CA ARG A 151 -8.45 -0.12 -5.32
C ARG A 151 -8.60 1.40 -5.21
N CYS A 152 -8.76 1.96 -4.00
CA CYS A 152 -9.11 3.36 -3.78
C CYS A 152 -7.88 4.24 -3.59
N PHE A 153 -6.88 3.78 -2.83
CA PHE A 153 -5.68 4.55 -2.55
C PHE A 153 -4.58 4.31 -3.58
N GLU A 154 -4.32 3.05 -3.94
CA GLU A 154 -3.33 2.71 -4.95
C GLU A 154 -3.89 2.71 -6.39
N ARG A 155 -5.21 2.80 -6.54
CA ARG A 155 -5.92 2.88 -7.83
C ARG A 155 -5.64 1.72 -8.78
N LEU A 156 -5.34 0.54 -8.24
CA LEU A 156 -5.10 -0.65 -9.06
C LEU A 156 -6.38 -1.11 -9.77
N PRO A 157 -6.27 -1.65 -11.00
CA PRO A 157 -7.36 -2.35 -11.67
C PRO A 157 -7.86 -3.54 -10.84
N VAL A 158 -9.14 -3.88 -10.96
CA VAL A 158 -9.76 -4.98 -10.18
C VAL A 158 -9.06 -6.31 -10.43
N GLU A 159 -8.59 -6.54 -11.64
CA GLU A 159 -7.84 -7.74 -12.04
C GLU A 159 -6.50 -7.84 -11.29
N GLU A 160 -5.80 -6.71 -11.13
CA GLU A 160 -4.56 -6.65 -10.35
C GLU A 160 -4.82 -6.86 -8.86
N VAL A 161 -5.89 -6.26 -8.31
CA VAL A 161 -6.32 -6.50 -6.93
C VAL A 161 -6.61 -7.99 -6.71
N THR A 162 -7.33 -8.63 -7.64
CA THR A 162 -7.62 -10.07 -7.60
C THR A 162 -6.34 -10.90 -7.55
N ARG A 163 -5.37 -10.58 -8.41
CA ARG A 163 -4.08 -11.27 -8.49
C ARG A 163 -3.25 -11.10 -7.22
N ILE A 164 -3.17 -9.86 -6.71
CA ILE A 164 -2.38 -9.52 -5.52
C ILE A 164 -2.93 -10.19 -4.28
N LEU A 165 -4.27 -10.22 -4.14
CA LEU A 165 -4.93 -10.85 -3.00
C LEU A 165 -5.08 -12.37 -3.14
N GLY A 166 -4.63 -12.97 -4.24
CA GLY A 166 -4.70 -14.42 -4.47
C GLY A 166 -6.13 -14.95 -4.49
N LEU A 167 -7.11 -14.17 -4.93
CA LEU A 167 -8.51 -14.55 -4.94
C LEU A 167 -8.81 -15.51 -6.08
N THR A 168 -9.16 -16.74 -5.76
CA THR A 168 -9.34 -17.84 -6.74
C THR A 168 -10.78 -18.00 -7.24
N HIS A 169 -11.76 -17.34 -6.59
CA HIS A 169 -13.15 -17.42 -7.02
C HIS A 169 -13.42 -16.58 -8.28
N ALA A 170 -14.41 -16.96 -9.08
CA ALA A 170 -14.71 -16.39 -10.40
C ALA A 170 -14.97 -14.87 -10.39
N SER A 171 -15.52 -14.32 -9.32
CA SER A 171 -15.76 -12.87 -9.15
C SER A 171 -14.53 -12.09 -8.66
N GLY A 172 -13.48 -12.77 -8.19
CA GLY A 172 -12.24 -12.15 -7.74
C GLY A 172 -12.45 -11.02 -6.74
N ALA A 173 -11.68 -9.94 -6.88
CA ALA A 173 -11.77 -8.77 -6.02
C ALA A 173 -13.08 -7.97 -6.20
N ARG A 174 -13.85 -8.20 -7.26
CA ARG A 174 -15.11 -7.48 -7.50
C ARG A 174 -16.14 -7.76 -6.40
N SER A 175 -16.33 -9.02 -6.01
CA SER A 175 -17.25 -9.39 -4.93
C SER A 175 -16.78 -8.87 -3.57
N VAL A 176 -15.47 -8.92 -3.31
CA VAL A 176 -14.88 -8.41 -2.07
C VAL A 176 -15.10 -6.89 -1.95
N LEU A 177 -14.83 -6.14 -3.01
CA LEU A 177 -15.04 -4.69 -3.06
C LEU A 177 -16.52 -4.32 -2.94
N GLN A 178 -17.43 -5.11 -3.51
CA GLN A 178 -18.86 -4.91 -3.39
C GLN A 178 -19.32 -5.14 -1.95
N SER A 179 -18.92 -6.23 -1.32
CA SER A 179 -19.20 -6.52 0.09
C SER A 179 -18.70 -5.40 1.00
N ALA A 180 -17.44 -4.98 0.82
CA ALA A 180 -16.84 -3.89 1.58
C ALA A 180 -17.66 -2.59 1.44
N ARG A 181 -18.06 -2.22 0.23
CA ARG A 181 -18.86 -1.03 -0.04
C ARG A 181 -20.22 -1.08 0.66
N GLU A 182 -20.90 -2.21 0.66
CA GLU A 182 -22.19 -2.38 1.34
C GLU A 182 -22.05 -2.27 2.85
N LYS A 183 -21.00 -2.88 3.44
CA LYS A 183 -20.73 -2.79 4.88
C LYS A 183 -20.45 -1.36 5.31
N LEU A 184 -19.62 -0.63 4.57
CA LEU A 184 -19.28 0.77 4.85
C LEU A 184 -20.52 1.67 4.74
N ARG A 185 -21.37 1.47 3.71
CA ARG A 185 -22.60 2.22 3.58
C ARG A 185 -23.50 2.05 4.81
N ARG A 186 -23.71 0.80 5.25
CA ARG A 186 -24.51 0.51 6.44
C ARG A 186 -23.91 1.10 7.73
N ALA A 187 -22.58 1.12 7.83
CA ALA A 187 -21.90 1.72 8.97
C ALA A 187 -22.07 3.24 9.02
N ILE A 188 -21.95 3.91 7.88
CA ILE A 188 -22.16 5.36 7.76
C ILE A 188 -23.62 5.72 8.06
N GLU A 189 -24.60 4.97 7.52
CA GLU A 189 -26.02 5.17 7.79
C GLU A 189 -26.35 5.03 9.28
N ARG A 190 -25.75 4.06 9.98
CA ARG A 190 -25.91 3.88 11.43
C ARG A 190 -25.35 5.05 12.22
N ARG A 191 -24.17 5.57 11.87
CA ARG A 191 -23.57 6.74 12.53
C ARG A 191 -24.44 7.99 12.33
N ALA A 192 -24.84 8.27 11.08
CA ALA A 192 -25.71 9.41 10.76
C ALA A 192 -27.12 9.32 11.40
N GLY A 193 -27.64 8.10 11.60
CA GLY A 193 -28.91 7.87 12.29
C GLY A 193 -28.84 7.98 13.82
N GLY A 194 -27.65 7.75 14.41
CA GLY A 194 -27.39 7.94 15.85
C GLY A 194 -27.30 9.41 16.25
N GLU A 195 -26.65 10.23 15.43
CA GLU A 195 -26.51 11.68 15.66
C GLU A 195 -27.83 12.47 15.56
N ARG A 196 -28.83 11.93 14.86
CA ARG A 196 -30.17 12.57 14.78
C ARG A 196 -31.08 12.25 15.96
N ARG A 197 -30.67 11.35 16.86
CA ARG A 197 -31.46 10.91 18.02
C ARG A 197 -30.90 11.38 19.37
N ALA A 198 -29.72 12.01 19.37
CA ALA A 198 -29.10 12.65 20.53
C ALA A 198 -29.31 14.17 20.49
#